data_9fd3df2eecec5fda7f0332d9fdbe5109
#
_entry.id   9fd3df2eecec5fda7f0332d9fdbe5109
#
_cell.length_a   1.000
_cell.length_b   1.000
_cell.length_c   1.000
_cell.angle_alpha   90.00
_cell.angle_beta   90.00
_cell.angle_gamma   90.00
#
_symmetry.space_group_name_H-M   'P 1'
#
loop_
_entity.id
_entity.type
_entity.pdbx_description
1 polymer ?
#
loop_
_entity_poly.entity_id
_entity_poly.type
_entity_poly.pdbx_seq_one_letter_code
_entity_poly.pdbx_strand_id
1 'polypeptide(L)'
;MPTIALVDDDSNILTSVSIALETEGYRIMTYADGASALDGFRTTQPDLAILDIKMPRMDGLETLRRLRQKSNLPVIFLTSKDEEIDELFGLKIGADDFIRKPFSQRLLVERVKAVLRRSAPKDPTVAPKENNAKALDRGLLRMDPERHTCTWKNEPVALTVTEFLILQALATRPGVVKSRNALMDAAYDDQVYVDDRTIDSHIKR
;
A
#
# COMPACT_ATOMS: atom_id res chain seq x y z
N MET A 1 -0.29 -14.65 -13.12
CA MET A 1 0.77 -13.63 -13.04
C MET A 1 0.07 -12.30 -12.89
N PRO A 2 0.19 -11.63 -11.74
CA PRO A 2 -0.55 -10.38 -11.52
C PRO A 2 -0.08 -9.26 -12.45
N THR A 3 -1.03 -8.43 -12.86
CA THR A 3 -0.78 -7.28 -13.74
C THR A 3 -0.84 -5.99 -12.92
N ILE A 4 0.18 -5.17 -13.00
CA ILE A 4 0.28 -3.91 -12.28
C ILE A 4 0.26 -2.76 -13.28
N ALA A 5 -0.61 -1.79 -13.06
CA ALA A 5 -0.57 -0.53 -13.79
C ALA A 5 0.33 0.47 -13.06
N LEU A 6 1.26 1.05 -13.77
CA LEU A 6 2.14 2.11 -13.29
C LEU A 6 1.82 3.40 -14.04
N VAL A 7 1.43 4.43 -13.31
CA VAL A 7 0.96 5.71 -13.87
C VAL A 7 1.79 6.84 -13.27
N ASP A 8 2.66 7.43 -14.08
CA ASP A 8 3.57 8.51 -13.70
C ASP A 8 3.97 9.26 -14.96
N ASP A 9 4.10 10.58 -14.92
CA ASP A 9 4.54 11.38 -16.07
C ASP A 9 6.06 11.40 -16.25
N ASP A 10 6.82 10.93 -15.24
CA ASP A 10 8.27 10.75 -15.34
C ASP A 10 8.63 9.40 -15.96
N SER A 11 9.13 9.43 -17.19
CA SER A 11 9.57 8.25 -17.93
C SER A 11 10.70 7.44 -17.24
N ASN A 12 11.54 8.11 -16.42
CA ASN A 12 12.60 7.43 -15.68
C ASN A 12 12.01 6.58 -14.54
N ILE A 13 10.97 7.09 -13.87
CA ILE A 13 10.24 6.33 -12.85
C ILE A 13 9.52 5.15 -13.52
N LEU A 14 8.80 5.40 -14.62
CA LEU A 14 8.14 4.32 -15.37
C LEU A 14 9.14 3.22 -15.74
N THR A 15 10.30 3.56 -16.28
CA THR A 15 11.31 2.59 -16.71
C THR A 15 11.90 1.84 -15.52
N SER A 16 12.39 2.56 -14.50
CA SER A 16 13.11 1.94 -13.38
C SER A 16 12.22 1.05 -12.50
N VAL A 17 10.98 1.50 -12.26
CA VAL A 17 9.99 0.74 -11.49
C VAL A 17 9.48 -0.47 -12.28
N SER A 18 9.25 -0.32 -13.59
CA SER A 18 8.84 -1.45 -14.43
C SER A 18 9.86 -2.57 -14.39
N ILE A 19 11.16 -2.28 -14.58
CA ILE A 19 12.23 -3.27 -14.53
C ILE A 19 12.24 -3.99 -13.17
N ALA A 20 12.12 -3.26 -12.08
CA ALA A 20 12.13 -3.84 -10.74
C ALA A 20 10.95 -4.80 -10.52
N LEU A 21 9.74 -4.42 -10.94
CA LEU A 21 8.54 -5.24 -10.78
C LEU A 21 8.51 -6.43 -11.76
N GLU A 22 8.97 -6.26 -12.99
CA GLU A 22 9.10 -7.36 -13.97
C GLU A 22 10.09 -8.43 -13.50
N THR A 23 11.19 -8.02 -12.85
CA THR A 23 12.16 -8.94 -12.24
C THR A 23 11.51 -9.81 -11.15
N GLU A 24 10.51 -9.30 -10.45
CA GLU A 24 9.71 -10.04 -9.45
C GLU A 24 8.58 -10.88 -10.08
N GLY A 25 8.46 -10.89 -11.39
CA GLY A 25 7.50 -11.71 -12.11
C GLY A 25 6.13 -11.06 -12.30
N TYR A 26 6.00 -9.74 -12.24
CA TYR A 26 4.75 -9.03 -12.55
C TYR A 26 4.68 -8.64 -14.02
N ARG A 27 3.46 -8.55 -14.55
CA ARG A 27 3.21 -7.90 -15.85
C ARG A 27 2.96 -6.43 -15.60
N ILE A 28 3.63 -5.54 -16.35
CA ILE A 28 3.51 -4.10 -16.17
C ILE A 28 2.77 -3.46 -17.34
N MET A 29 1.87 -2.53 -17.02
CA MET A 29 1.20 -1.64 -17.96
C MET A 29 1.55 -0.20 -17.54
N THR A 30 2.15 0.56 -18.45
CA THR A 30 2.59 1.93 -18.15
C THR A 30 1.69 2.96 -18.80
N TYR A 31 1.44 4.07 -18.08
CA TYR A 31 0.65 5.21 -18.53
C TYR A 31 1.31 6.51 -18.07
N ALA A 32 1.27 7.54 -18.90
CA ALA A 32 1.88 8.83 -18.60
C ALA A 32 0.90 9.83 -17.95
N ASP A 33 -0.36 9.46 -17.73
CA ASP A 33 -1.38 10.29 -17.07
C ASP A 33 -2.62 9.47 -16.65
N GLY A 34 -3.42 10.05 -15.75
CA GLY A 34 -4.60 9.38 -15.21
C GLY A 34 -5.69 9.10 -16.23
N ALA A 35 -5.84 9.94 -17.28
CA ALA A 35 -6.89 9.74 -18.28
C ALA A 35 -6.59 8.51 -19.14
N SER A 36 -5.36 8.39 -19.65
CA SER A 36 -4.92 7.23 -20.41
C SER A 36 -4.98 5.94 -19.59
N ALA A 37 -4.67 6.00 -18.28
CA ALA A 37 -4.81 4.87 -17.39
C ALA A 37 -6.26 4.42 -17.25
N LEU A 38 -7.20 5.34 -16.96
CA LEU A 38 -8.62 5.00 -16.84
C LEU A 38 -9.20 4.40 -18.12
N ASP A 39 -8.77 4.88 -19.30
CA ASP A 39 -9.20 4.31 -20.59
C ASP A 39 -8.59 2.91 -20.78
N GLY A 40 -7.32 2.72 -20.45
CA GLY A 40 -6.67 1.42 -20.52
C GLY A 40 -7.32 0.37 -19.58
N PHE A 41 -7.75 0.77 -18.39
CA PHE A 41 -8.41 -0.12 -17.41
C PHE A 41 -9.79 -0.63 -17.86
N ARG A 42 -10.41 0.04 -18.82
CA ARG A 42 -11.65 -0.46 -19.46
C ARG A 42 -11.42 -1.67 -20.35
N THR A 43 -10.24 -1.76 -20.96
CA THR A 43 -9.88 -2.84 -21.87
C THR A 43 -9.18 -3.98 -21.13
N THR A 44 -8.26 -3.63 -20.25
CA THR A 44 -7.48 -4.60 -19.46
C THR A 44 -7.43 -4.11 -18.01
N GLN A 45 -8.14 -4.80 -17.13
CA GLN A 45 -8.16 -4.45 -15.71
C GLN A 45 -6.89 -4.98 -15.03
N PRO A 46 -6.09 -4.14 -14.41
CA PRO A 46 -4.95 -4.59 -13.61
C PRO A 46 -5.40 -5.18 -12.27
N ASP A 47 -4.50 -5.87 -11.57
CA ASP A 47 -4.71 -6.38 -10.22
C ASP A 47 -4.34 -5.34 -9.15
N LEU A 48 -3.51 -4.34 -9.53
CA LEU A 48 -3.08 -3.22 -8.67
C LEU A 48 -2.69 -2.03 -9.55
N ALA A 49 -2.95 -0.82 -9.09
CA ALA A 49 -2.45 0.40 -9.72
C ALA A 49 -1.48 1.14 -8.78
N ILE A 50 -0.37 1.60 -9.32
CA ILE A 50 0.57 2.53 -8.69
C ILE A 50 0.40 3.86 -9.40
N LEU A 51 -0.01 4.90 -8.68
CA LEU A 51 -0.34 6.20 -9.24
C LEU A 51 0.58 7.27 -8.64
N ASP A 52 1.22 8.05 -9.50
CA ASP A 52 1.77 9.33 -9.02
C ASP A 52 0.63 10.30 -8.70
N ILE A 53 0.81 11.12 -7.66
CA ILE A 53 -0.20 12.13 -7.30
C ILE A 53 -0.14 13.29 -8.29
N LYS A 54 1.05 13.83 -8.56
CA LYS A 54 1.23 15.01 -9.39
C LYS A 54 1.48 14.66 -10.85
N MET A 55 0.42 14.58 -11.61
CA MET A 55 0.50 14.38 -13.05
C MET A 55 -0.23 15.50 -13.81
N PRO A 56 0.21 15.84 -15.03
CA PRO A 56 -0.48 16.83 -15.86
C PRO A 56 -1.86 16.33 -16.28
N ARG A 57 -2.78 17.25 -16.56
CA ARG A 57 -4.15 17.02 -17.04
C ARG A 57 -5.09 16.37 -16.02
N MET A 58 -4.79 15.19 -15.54
CA MET A 58 -5.55 14.49 -14.51
C MET A 58 -4.57 13.94 -13.47
N ASP A 59 -4.65 14.48 -12.27
CA ASP A 59 -3.82 14.04 -11.14
C ASP A 59 -4.24 12.66 -10.61
N GLY A 60 -3.39 12.09 -9.74
CA GLY A 60 -3.63 10.76 -9.17
C GLY A 60 -4.86 10.71 -8.28
N LEU A 61 -5.18 11.78 -7.54
CA LEU A 61 -6.34 11.83 -6.64
C LEU A 61 -7.65 11.82 -7.43
N GLU A 62 -7.75 12.61 -8.49
CA GLU A 62 -8.92 12.62 -9.38
C GLU A 62 -9.03 11.28 -10.12
N THR A 63 -7.90 10.68 -10.52
CA THR A 63 -7.87 9.34 -11.11
C THR A 63 -8.45 8.30 -10.15
N LEU A 64 -8.00 8.29 -8.88
CA LEU A 64 -8.54 7.39 -7.86
C LEU A 64 -10.03 7.66 -7.61
N ARG A 65 -10.45 8.92 -7.49
CA ARG A 65 -11.85 9.29 -7.28
C ARG A 65 -12.76 8.71 -8.36
N ARG A 66 -12.37 8.83 -9.64
CA ARG A 66 -13.12 8.25 -10.77
C ARG A 66 -13.08 6.73 -10.77
N LEU A 67 -11.93 6.15 -10.44
CA LEU A 67 -11.78 4.70 -10.34
C LEU A 67 -12.72 4.12 -9.29
N ARG A 68 -12.82 4.73 -8.10
CA ARG A 68 -13.68 4.28 -6.99
C ARG A 68 -15.17 4.31 -7.28
N GLN A 69 -15.61 5.07 -8.29
CA GLN A 69 -17.01 5.01 -8.76
C GLN A 69 -17.37 3.66 -9.39
N LYS A 70 -16.38 2.88 -9.85
CA LYS A 70 -16.61 1.68 -10.66
C LYS A 70 -15.81 0.46 -10.22
N SER A 71 -14.78 0.62 -9.38
CA SER A 71 -13.85 -0.44 -9.05
C SER A 71 -13.24 -0.24 -7.65
N ASN A 72 -13.03 -1.37 -6.96
CA ASN A 72 -12.24 -1.45 -5.73
C ASN A 72 -10.79 -1.90 -6.02
N LEU A 73 -10.29 -1.64 -7.22
CA LEU A 73 -8.91 -1.93 -7.58
C LEU A 73 -7.94 -1.37 -6.54
N PRO A 74 -7.05 -2.19 -5.98
CA PRO A 74 -6.05 -1.71 -5.05
C PRO A 74 -5.16 -0.63 -5.66
N VAL A 75 -4.90 0.44 -4.88
CA VAL A 75 -4.11 1.58 -5.33
C VAL A 75 -3.03 1.94 -4.32
N ILE A 76 -1.79 2.05 -4.80
CA ILE A 76 -0.67 2.62 -4.06
C ILE A 76 -0.34 3.97 -4.68
N PHE A 77 -0.24 5.03 -3.87
CA PHE A 77 0.24 6.32 -4.36
C PHE A 77 1.76 6.45 -4.24
N LEU A 78 2.36 7.05 -5.27
CA LEU A 78 3.69 7.66 -5.17
C LEU A 78 3.50 9.15 -4.90
N THR A 79 4.18 9.71 -3.90
CA THR A 79 3.98 11.10 -3.47
C THR A 79 5.30 11.80 -3.22
N SER A 80 5.40 13.08 -3.52
CA SER A 80 6.55 13.91 -3.18
C SER A 80 6.44 14.45 -1.74
N LYS A 81 7.55 14.89 -1.18
CA LYS A 81 7.73 15.25 0.24
C LYS A 81 6.81 16.37 0.75
N ASP A 82 6.25 17.18 -0.13
CA ASP A 82 5.48 18.39 0.23
C ASP A 82 3.95 18.17 0.31
N GLU A 83 3.50 16.91 0.29
CA GLU A 83 2.09 16.55 0.05
C GLU A 83 1.41 15.87 1.25
N GLU A 84 1.73 16.27 2.49
CA GLU A 84 1.04 15.74 3.69
C GLU A 84 -0.50 15.88 3.62
N ILE A 85 -0.99 16.94 2.97
CA ILE A 85 -2.42 17.18 2.78
C ILE A 85 -2.99 16.16 1.79
N ASP A 86 -2.25 15.82 0.74
CA ASP A 86 -2.68 14.89 -0.29
C ASP A 86 -2.70 13.44 0.21
N GLU A 87 -1.79 13.04 1.11
CA GLU A 87 -1.84 11.75 1.79
C GLU A 87 -3.13 11.56 2.60
N LEU A 88 -3.53 12.57 3.38
CA LEU A 88 -4.76 12.52 4.16
C LEU A 88 -6.02 12.45 3.26
N PHE A 89 -6.00 13.17 2.14
CA PHE A 89 -7.08 13.11 1.15
C PHE A 89 -7.14 11.76 0.44
N GLY A 90 -6.02 11.24 -0.01
CA GLY A 90 -5.96 9.95 -0.70
C GLY A 90 -6.43 8.78 0.18
N LEU A 91 -6.08 8.77 1.48
CA LEU A 91 -6.57 7.79 2.44
C LEU A 91 -8.10 7.89 2.62
N LYS A 92 -8.66 9.10 2.69
CA LYS A 92 -10.11 9.31 2.76
C LYS A 92 -10.84 8.86 1.49
N ILE A 93 -10.20 8.96 0.32
CA ILE A 93 -10.75 8.53 -0.97
C ILE A 93 -10.61 7.02 -1.15
N GLY A 94 -9.79 6.35 -0.33
CA GLY A 94 -9.66 4.89 -0.31
C GLY A 94 -8.44 4.35 -1.05
N ALA A 95 -7.29 5.00 -0.95
CA ALA A 95 -6.01 4.41 -1.31
C ALA A 95 -5.62 3.32 -0.31
N ASP A 96 -4.93 2.29 -0.79
CA ASP A 96 -4.53 1.14 0.02
C ASP A 96 -3.16 1.35 0.67
N ASP A 97 -2.30 2.18 0.07
CA ASP A 97 -1.00 2.54 0.63
C ASP A 97 -0.39 3.79 -0.05
N PHE A 98 0.70 4.31 0.56
CA PHE A 98 1.47 5.47 0.09
C PHE A 98 2.96 5.18 0.18
N ILE A 99 3.70 5.62 -0.84
CA ILE A 99 5.15 5.53 -0.88
C ILE A 99 5.69 6.91 -1.24
N ARG A 100 6.52 7.48 -0.36
CA ARG A 100 7.12 8.80 -0.59
C ARG A 100 8.33 8.71 -1.51
N LYS A 101 8.41 9.63 -2.45
CA LYS A 101 9.60 9.86 -3.30
C LYS A 101 10.64 10.71 -2.53
N PRO A 102 11.96 10.37 -2.55
CA PRO A 102 12.55 9.18 -3.19
C PRO A 102 12.34 7.90 -2.38
N PHE A 103 12.15 6.78 -3.07
CA PHE A 103 11.94 5.46 -2.46
C PHE A 103 12.93 4.43 -2.99
N SER A 104 13.19 3.38 -2.22
CA SER A 104 13.92 2.22 -2.70
C SER A 104 13.00 1.28 -3.50
N GLN A 105 13.51 0.69 -4.57
CA GLN A 105 12.76 -0.31 -5.37
C GLN A 105 12.34 -1.50 -4.51
N ARG A 106 13.18 -1.92 -3.57
CA ARG A 106 12.88 -3.00 -2.64
C ARG A 106 11.66 -2.68 -1.77
N LEU A 107 11.58 -1.45 -1.23
CA LEU A 107 10.40 -1.00 -0.46
C LEU A 107 9.13 -1.07 -1.30
N LEU A 108 9.18 -0.54 -2.54
CA LEU A 108 8.05 -0.58 -3.46
C LEU A 108 7.57 -2.01 -3.71
N VAL A 109 8.49 -2.93 -4.02
CA VAL A 109 8.19 -4.34 -4.27
C VAL A 109 7.49 -4.99 -3.06
N GLU A 110 8.01 -4.80 -1.85
CA GLU A 110 7.39 -5.37 -0.65
C GLU A 110 5.99 -4.79 -0.37
N ARG A 111 5.79 -3.50 -0.64
CA ARG A 111 4.47 -2.85 -0.53
C ARG A 111 3.47 -3.42 -1.53
N VAL A 112 3.89 -3.59 -2.78
CA VAL A 112 3.10 -4.22 -3.85
C VAL A 112 2.71 -5.65 -3.45
N LYS A 113 3.65 -6.48 -2.99
CA LYS A 113 3.39 -7.84 -2.51
C LYS A 113 2.35 -7.85 -1.38
N ALA A 114 2.48 -6.93 -0.44
CA ALA A 114 1.58 -6.84 0.70
C ALA A 114 0.16 -6.44 0.30
N VAL A 115 0.00 -5.47 -0.61
CA VAL A 115 -1.30 -5.02 -1.09
C VAL A 115 -1.99 -6.11 -1.92
N LEU A 116 -1.28 -6.73 -2.88
CA LEU A 116 -1.82 -7.81 -3.71
C LEU A 116 -2.27 -9.02 -2.86
N ARG A 117 -1.52 -9.38 -1.82
CA ARG A 117 -1.89 -10.48 -0.91
C ARG A 117 -3.21 -10.21 -0.17
N ARG A 118 -3.50 -8.95 0.21
CA ARG A 118 -4.77 -8.57 0.84
C ARG A 118 -5.94 -8.59 -0.12
N SER A 119 -5.70 -8.28 -1.37
CA SER A 119 -6.73 -8.16 -2.41
C SER A 119 -7.06 -9.48 -3.09
N ALA A 120 -6.22 -10.53 -2.90
CA ALA A 120 -6.49 -11.84 -3.46
C ALA A 120 -7.84 -12.38 -2.93
N PRO A 121 -8.70 -12.93 -3.82
CA PRO A 121 -9.94 -13.57 -3.41
C PRO A 121 -9.62 -14.65 -2.36
N LYS A 122 -10.23 -14.58 -1.21
CA LYS A 122 -10.15 -15.66 -0.22
C LYS A 122 -10.87 -16.85 -0.82
N ASP A 123 -10.13 -17.87 -1.26
CA ASP A 123 -10.72 -19.14 -1.68
C ASP A 123 -11.36 -19.78 -0.43
N PRO A 124 -12.69 -19.89 -0.35
CA PRO A 124 -13.38 -20.45 0.81
C PRO A 124 -13.09 -21.94 1.02
N THR A 125 -12.47 -22.59 0.04
CA THR A 125 -12.14 -24.03 0.10
C THR A 125 -10.73 -24.30 0.64
N VAL A 126 -9.89 -23.28 0.72
CA VAL A 126 -8.60 -23.38 1.43
C VAL A 126 -8.85 -23.05 2.90
N ALA A 127 -9.26 -24.08 3.66
CA ALA A 127 -9.18 -24.00 5.11
C ALA A 127 -7.79 -23.45 5.50
N PRO A 128 -7.70 -22.51 6.44
CA PRO A 128 -6.41 -21.98 6.85
C PRO A 128 -5.58 -23.18 7.30
N LYS A 129 -4.54 -23.52 6.52
CA LYS A 129 -3.48 -24.37 7.05
C LYS A 129 -2.96 -23.59 8.24
N GLU A 130 -3.24 -24.12 9.42
CA GLU A 130 -2.76 -23.64 10.69
C GLU A 130 -1.22 -23.72 10.72
N ASN A 131 -0.56 -22.84 10.01
CA ASN A 131 0.80 -22.48 10.33
C ASN A 131 0.74 -21.39 11.42
N ASN A 132 0.26 -21.80 12.59
CA ASN A 132 0.13 -20.99 13.79
C ASN A 132 1.45 -20.45 14.35
N ALA A 133 2.56 -20.63 13.65
CA ALA A 133 3.88 -20.28 14.18
C ALA A 133 4.19 -18.77 14.17
N LYS A 134 3.38 -17.92 13.51
CA LYS A 134 3.65 -16.48 13.39
C LYS A 134 2.46 -15.53 13.63
N ALA A 135 1.28 -16.05 13.90
CA ALA A 135 0.14 -15.19 14.24
C ALA A 135 0.37 -14.53 15.60
N LEU A 136 0.14 -13.24 15.68
CA LEU A 136 0.26 -12.47 16.91
C LEU A 136 -1.13 -12.34 17.54
N ASP A 137 -1.40 -13.09 18.61
CA ASP A 137 -2.62 -13.01 19.38
C ASP A 137 -2.40 -12.18 20.65
N ARG A 138 -3.23 -11.17 20.85
CA ARG A 138 -3.22 -10.29 22.04
C ARG A 138 -4.66 -10.02 22.49
N GLY A 139 -5.20 -10.93 23.28
CA GLY A 139 -6.57 -10.83 23.74
C GLY A 139 -7.59 -10.85 22.61
N LEU A 140 -8.22 -9.72 22.34
CA LEU A 140 -9.19 -9.58 21.25
C LEU A 140 -8.57 -9.22 19.89
N LEU A 141 -7.28 -8.86 19.88
CA LEU A 141 -6.52 -8.54 18.68
C LEU A 141 -5.83 -9.79 18.15
N ARG A 142 -6.06 -10.11 16.88
CA ARG A 142 -5.30 -11.13 16.16
C ARG A 142 -4.71 -10.53 14.88
N MET A 143 -3.42 -10.73 14.66
CA MET A 143 -2.70 -10.25 13.50
C MET A 143 -1.96 -11.41 12.83
N ASP A 144 -2.04 -11.47 11.53
CA ASP A 144 -1.26 -12.40 10.70
C ASP A 144 -0.25 -11.61 9.87
N PRO A 145 1.05 -11.61 10.24
CA PRO A 145 2.09 -10.87 9.52
C PRO A 145 2.33 -11.39 8.11
N GLU A 146 2.11 -12.68 7.85
CA GLU A 146 2.32 -13.25 6.52
C GLU A 146 1.22 -12.82 5.55
N ARG A 147 -0.01 -12.64 6.06
CA ARG A 147 -1.18 -12.23 5.27
C ARG A 147 -1.49 -10.75 5.39
N HIS A 148 -0.78 -10.02 6.24
CA HIS A 148 -1.09 -8.62 6.61
C HIS A 148 -2.56 -8.44 6.97
N THR A 149 -3.16 -9.40 7.67
CA THR A 149 -4.56 -9.34 8.10
C THR A 149 -4.64 -9.08 9.59
N CYS A 150 -5.64 -8.30 9.97
CA CYS A 150 -5.92 -7.96 11.35
C CYS A 150 -7.40 -8.21 11.66
N THR A 151 -7.68 -8.78 12.83
CA THR A 151 -9.05 -8.89 13.36
C THR A 151 -9.11 -8.35 14.78
N TRP A 152 -10.20 -7.70 15.12
CA TRP A 152 -10.55 -7.28 16.47
C TRP A 152 -11.89 -7.89 16.86
N LYS A 153 -11.95 -8.64 17.97
CA LYS A 153 -13.15 -9.39 18.37
C LYS A 153 -13.67 -10.33 17.28
N ASN A 154 -12.77 -10.95 16.51
CA ASN A 154 -13.04 -11.79 15.33
C ASN A 154 -13.62 -11.04 14.11
N GLU A 155 -13.82 -9.73 14.19
CA GLU A 155 -14.23 -8.91 13.04
C GLU A 155 -13.00 -8.41 12.27
N PRO A 156 -12.99 -8.48 10.94
CA PRO A 156 -11.86 -8.02 10.14
C PRO A 156 -11.70 -6.50 10.23
N VAL A 157 -10.46 -6.05 10.46
CA VAL A 157 -10.09 -4.65 10.46
C VAL A 157 -9.24 -4.35 9.23
N ALA A 158 -9.69 -3.42 8.40
CA ALA A 158 -8.93 -2.97 7.24
C ALA A 158 -7.86 -1.97 7.69
N LEU A 159 -6.60 -2.35 7.52
CA LEU A 159 -5.44 -1.52 7.79
C LEU A 159 -4.61 -1.37 6.50
N THR A 160 -4.04 -0.20 6.29
CA THR A 160 -2.97 -0.03 5.31
C THR A 160 -1.73 -0.82 5.76
N VAL A 161 -0.76 -1.04 4.86
CA VAL A 161 0.48 -1.76 5.22
C VAL A 161 1.20 -1.06 6.35
N THR A 162 1.32 0.27 6.28
CA THR A 162 1.98 1.08 7.30
C THR A 162 1.28 0.98 8.65
N GLU A 163 -0.05 1.12 8.69
CA GLU A 163 -0.86 0.95 9.91
C GLU A 163 -0.71 -0.44 10.50
N PHE A 164 -0.70 -1.47 9.64
CA PHE A 164 -0.46 -2.84 10.09
C PHE A 164 0.91 -3.00 10.74
N LEU A 165 1.99 -2.49 10.12
CA LEU A 165 3.35 -2.60 10.64
C LEU A 165 3.51 -1.83 11.96
N ILE A 166 2.91 -0.64 12.08
CA ILE A 166 2.89 0.14 13.33
C ILE A 166 2.18 -0.65 14.43
N LEU A 167 0.97 -1.14 14.15
CA LEU A 167 0.19 -1.93 15.12
C LEU A 167 0.93 -3.20 15.52
N GLN A 168 1.55 -3.90 14.57
CA GLN A 168 2.38 -5.08 14.84
C GLN A 168 3.56 -4.75 15.75
N ALA A 169 4.26 -3.65 15.50
CA ALA A 169 5.39 -3.21 16.33
C ALA A 169 4.94 -2.95 17.78
N LEU A 170 3.77 -2.33 17.98
CA LEU A 170 3.19 -2.09 19.30
C LEU A 170 2.72 -3.38 19.96
N ALA A 171 2.03 -4.25 19.23
CA ALA A 171 1.45 -5.48 19.75
C ALA A 171 2.48 -6.59 20.02
N THR A 172 3.67 -6.53 19.44
CA THR A 172 4.76 -7.49 19.67
C THR A 172 5.23 -7.49 21.12
N ARG A 173 5.27 -6.31 21.77
CA ARG A 173 5.65 -6.16 23.18
C ARG A 173 4.68 -5.22 23.90
N PRO A 174 3.51 -5.69 24.33
CA PRO A 174 2.55 -4.89 25.08
C PRO A 174 3.16 -4.33 26.36
N GLY A 175 2.79 -3.10 26.70
CA GLY A 175 3.30 -2.42 27.89
C GLY A 175 4.68 -1.75 27.72
N VAL A 176 5.35 -1.95 26.58
CA VAL A 176 6.61 -1.28 26.27
C VAL A 176 6.33 -0.03 25.43
N VAL A 177 6.75 1.13 25.93
CA VAL A 177 6.66 2.39 25.20
C VAL A 177 7.60 2.36 24.00
N LYS A 178 7.12 2.71 22.84
CA LYS A 178 7.88 2.87 21.60
C LYS A 178 8.04 4.35 21.27
N SER A 179 9.24 4.78 20.89
CA SER A 179 9.47 6.13 20.38
C SER A 179 8.91 6.25 18.96
N ARG A 180 8.65 7.48 18.48
CA ARG A 180 8.26 7.72 17.08
C ARG A 180 9.28 7.11 16.12
N ASN A 181 10.57 7.34 16.36
CA ASN A 181 11.62 6.77 15.52
C ASN A 181 11.54 5.24 15.46
N ALA A 182 11.36 4.56 16.59
CA ALA A 182 11.23 3.10 16.60
C ALA A 182 9.98 2.59 15.87
N LEU A 183 8.90 3.38 15.79
CA LEU A 183 7.72 3.06 14.97
C LEU A 183 7.95 3.37 13.49
N MET A 184 8.74 4.42 13.20
CA MET A 184 9.19 4.73 11.86
C MET A 184 10.04 3.60 11.28
N ASP A 185 11.06 3.16 12.01
CA ASP A 185 11.96 2.06 11.63
C ASP A 185 11.18 0.74 11.40
N ALA A 186 10.09 0.54 12.14
CA ALA A 186 9.23 -0.64 11.97
C ALA A 186 8.28 -0.56 10.75
N ALA A 187 7.88 0.66 10.36
CA ALA A 187 6.89 0.91 9.31
C ALA A 187 7.51 1.27 7.97
N TYR A 188 8.72 1.80 7.99
CA TYR A 188 9.46 2.28 6.82
C TYR A 188 10.87 1.68 6.82
N ASP A 189 11.47 1.56 5.65
CA ASP A 189 12.84 1.08 5.50
C ASP A 189 13.82 2.21 5.87
N ASP A 190 15.02 1.89 6.39
CA ASP A 190 16.06 2.84 6.86
C ASP A 190 16.47 3.91 5.83
N GLN A 191 16.14 3.70 4.54
CA GLN A 191 16.46 4.63 3.46
C GLN A 191 15.38 5.69 3.18
N VAL A 192 14.24 5.64 3.88
CA VAL A 192 13.13 6.57 3.66
C VAL A 192 13.12 7.62 4.76
N TYR A 193 13.51 8.84 4.42
CA TYR A 193 13.35 9.97 5.33
C TYR A 193 11.88 10.38 5.38
N VAL A 194 11.17 9.99 6.43
CA VAL A 194 9.77 10.36 6.69
C VAL A 194 9.77 11.27 7.92
N ASP A 195 8.95 12.33 7.90
CA ASP A 195 8.75 13.18 9.07
C ASP A 195 8.11 12.36 10.22
N ASP A 196 8.62 12.49 11.43
CA ASP A 196 8.12 11.79 12.63
C ASP A 196 6.64 12.11 12.93
N ARG A 197 6.11 13.25 12.46
CA ARG A 197 4.69 13.62 12.53
C ARG A 197 3.78 12.71 11.72
N THR A 198 4.29 12.00 10.72
CA THR A 198 3.52 11.04 9.92
C THR A 198 3.00 9.89 10.78
N ILE A 199 3.78 9.44 11.76
CA ILE A 199 3.35 8.43 12.74
C ILE A 199 2.12 8.88 13.53
N ASP A 200 2.08 10.16 13.96
CA ASP A 200 0.94 10.70 14.70
C ASP A 200 -0.36 10.66 13.88
N SER A 201 -0.27 10.83 12.57
CA SER A 201 -1.41 10.74 11.66
C SER A 201 -1.95 9.31 11.54
N HIS A 202 -1.07 8.31 11.48
CA HIS A 202 -1.47 6.90 11.47
C HIS A 202 -2.09 6.44 12.79
N ILE A 203 -1.60 6.95 13.93
CA ILE A 203 -2.11 6.58 15.25
C ILE A 203 -3.46 7.24 15.56
N LYS A 204 -3.73 8.43 15.03
CA LYS A 204 -4.99 9.16 15.26
C LYS A 204 -6.17 8.62 14.45
N ARG A 205 -5.93 7.77 13.48
CA ARG A 205 -6.95 7.15 12.65
C ARG A 205 -7.48 5.88 13.29
#